data_42a96b0e458b7cb2ad1c76808391cd28
#
_entry.id   42a96b0e458b7cb2ad1c76808391cd28
#
_cell.length_a   1.000
_cell.length_b   1.000
_cell.length_c   1.000
_cell.angle_alpha   90.00
_cell.angle_beta   90.00
_cell.angle_gamma   90.00
#
_symmetry.space_group_name_H-M   'P 1'
#
loop_
_entity.id
_entity.type
_entity.pdbx_description
1 polymer ?
#
loop_
_entity_poly.entity_id
_entity_poly.type
_entity_poly.pdbx_seq_one_letter_code
_entity_poly.pdbx_strand_id
1 'polypeptide(L)'
;MNNQTAVLKKVLRRIRRYWVRLIASLLLATINVVMSLYIPILVGAAIDCIVDAGHVDVTQMSVHLRNVLICAIVAGAAQWLMSELNNRMTYQVTRDIRNEAFRHIQNLPLSYLDAHPQGDIVSRVIADVDTFADGLLMGFTQLFTGIMTILGT
;
A
#
# COMPACT_ATOMS: atom_id res chain seq x y z
N MET A 1 -26.81 -13.86 -0.93
CA MET A 1 -26.09 -12.79 -0.21
C MET A 1 -25.17 -13.29 0.92
N ASN A 2 -25.37 -14.49 1.48
CA ASN A 2 -24.57 -14.98 2.62
C ASN A 2 -23.12 -15.47 2.27
N ASN A 3 -22.82 -15.77 1.01
CA ASN A 3 -21.49 -16.29 0.66
C ASN A 3 -20.41 -15.21 0.57
N GLN A 4 -20.76 -14.00 0.18
CA GLN A 4 -19.78 -12.90 0.06
C GLN A 4 -19.29 -12.43 1.44
N THR A 5 -20.17 -12.34 2.43
CA THR A 5 -19.81 -11.99 3.81
C THR A 5 -18.96 -13.07 4.49
N ALA A 6 -19.17 -14.34 4.16
CA ALA A 6 -18.36 -15.45 4.68
C ALA A 6 -16.94 -15.43 4.07
N VAL A 7 -16.82 -15.13 2.78
CA VAL A 7 -15.53 -14.97 2.09
C VAL A 7 -14.78 -13.76 2.64
N LEU A 8 -15.45 -12.62 2.75
CA LEU A 8 -14.88 -11.40 3.36
C LEU A 8 -14.37 -11.66 4.79
N LYS A 9 -15.17 -12.33 5.61
CA LYS A 9 -14.78 -12.68 6.99
C LYS A 9 -13.58 -13.62 7.06
N LYS A 10 -13.46 -14.54 6.10
CA LYS A 10 -12.32 -15.47 5.99
C LYS A 10 -11.05 -14.73 5.57
N VAL A 11 -11.16 -13.79 4.61
CA VAL A 11 -10.08 -12.91 4.17
C VAL A 11 -9.65 -11.97 5.29
N LEU A 12 -10.60 -11.29 5.97
CA LEU A 12 -10.30 -10.41 7.11
C LEU A 12 -9.61 -11.16 8.27
N ARG A 13 -10.03 -12.40 8.56
CA ARG A 13 -9.39 -13.22 9.60
C ARG A 13 -7.95 -13.57 9.24
N ARG A 14 -7.64 -13.73 7.96
CA ARG A 14 -6.30 -14.01 7.46
C ARG A 14 -5.40 -12.77 7.51
N ILE A 15 -5.95 -11.62 7.14
CA ILE A 15 -5.30 -10.30 7.25
C ILE A 15 -4.98 -9.98 8.71
N ARG A 16 -5.81 -10.40 9.68
CA ARG A 16 -5.54 -10.23 11.12
C ARG A 16 -4.20 -10.84 11.60
N ARG A 17 -3.66 -11.81 10.90
CA ARG A 17 -2.32 -12.35 11.18
C ARG A 17 -1.20 -11.36 10.86
N TYR A 18 -1.50 -10.38 10.00
CA TYR A 18 -0.56 -9.35 9.54
C TYR A 18 -0.82 -7.97 10.15
N TRP A 19 -1.64 -7.90 11.22
CA TRP A 19 -2.07 -6.64 11.84
C TRP A 19 -0.89 -5.71 12.19
N VAL A 20 0.20 -6.25 12.72
CA VAL A 20 1.39 -5.44 13.06
C VAL A 20 1.94 -4.73 11.82
N ARG A 21 1.98 -5.42 10.67
CA ARG A 21 2.45 -4.82 9.40
C ARG A 21 1.46 -3.80 8.85
N LEU A 22 0.16 -4.04 9.03
CA LEU A 22 -0.88 -3.08 8.66
C LEU A 22 -0.76 -1.79 9.49
N ILE A 23 -0.56 -1.90 10.79
CA ILE A 23 -0.36 -0.74 11.66
C ILE A 23 0.93 -0.01 11.28
N ALA A 24 2.01 -0.74 11.02
CA ALA A 24 3.27 -0.14 10.57
C ALA A 24 3.11 0.59 9.22
N SER A 25 2.42 -0.01 8.25
CA SER A 25 2.10 0.62 6.97
C SER A 25 1.25 1.88 7.15
N LEU A 26 0.25 1.85 8.04
CA LEU A 26 -0.60 2.99 8.34
C LEU A 26 0.20 4.14 9.00
N LEU A 27 1.09 3.84 9.92
CA LEU A 27 1.97 4.84 10.53
C LEU A 27 2.90 5.48 9.50
N LEU A 28 3.49 4.68 8.61
CA LEU A 28 4.33 5.19 7.52
C LEU A 28 3.53 6.04 6.53
N ALA A 29 2.29 5.65 6.21
CA ALA A 29 1.39 6.46 5.39
C ALA A 29 1.10 7.82 6.04
N THR A 30 0.84 7.84 7.35
CA THR A 30 0.61 9.07 8.11
C THR A 30 1.85 9.98 8.06
N ILE A 31 3.04 9.44 8.29
CA ILE A 31 4.30 10.20 8.20
C ILE A 31 4.47 10.77 6.79
N ASN A 32 4.25 9.95 5.76
CA ASN A 32 4.37 10.38 4.36
C ASN A 32 3.43 11.55 4.05
N VAL A 33 2.15 11.44 4.42
CA VAL A 33 1.14 12.49 4.17
C VAL A 33 1.49 13.78 4.93
N VAL A 34 1.82 13.68 6.23
CA VAL A 34 2.20 14.85 7.03
C VAL A 34 3.41 15.57 6.42
N MET A 35 4.45 14.84 6.02
CA MET A 35 5.61 15.43 5.36
C MET A 35 5.25 16.06 4.02
N SER A 36 4.43 15.40 3.21
CA SER A 36 4.00 15.91 1.90
C SER A 36 3.16 17.18 2.00
N LEU A 37 2.31 17.31 3.03
CA LEU A 37 1.53 18.52 3.28
C LEU A 37 2.38 19.66 3.90
N TYR A 38 3.44 19.30 4.61
CA TYR A 38 4.32 20.30 5.24
C TYR A 38 5.31 20.93 4.24
N ILE A 39 5.68 20.23 3.17
CA ILE A 39 6.58 20.75 2.13
C ILE A 39 6.08 22.05 1.50
N PRO A 40 4.81 22.17 1.03
CA PRO A 40 4.31 23.44 0.48
C PRO A 40 4.37 24.61 1.45
N ILE A 41 4.16 24.37 2.75
CA ILE A 41 4.24 25.41 3.79
C ILE A 41 5.68 25.92 3.92
N LEU A 42 6.66 25.01 3.93
CA LEU A 42 8.09 25.39 3.99
C LEU A 42 8.54 26.11 2.71
N VAL A 43 8.02 25.73 1.56
CA VAL A 43 8.29 26.41 0.29
C VAL A 43 7.70 27.82 0.31
N GLY A 44 6.47 28.00 0.81
CA GLY A 44 5.87 29.32 1.01
C GLY A 44 6.74 30.20 1.91
N ALA A 45 7.17 29.68 3.06
CA ALA A 45 8.07 30.39 3.98
C ALA A 45 9.44 30.74 3.36
N ALA A 46 9.96 29.88 2.47
CA ALA A 46 11.19 30.18 1.74
C ALA A 46 11.00 31.30 0.70
N ILE A 47 9.83 31.39 0.08
CA ILE A 47 9.44 32.44 -0.87
C ILE A 47 9.27 33.76 -0.11
N ASP A 48 8.68 33.76 1.08
CA ASP A 48 8.48 34.94 1.92
C ASP A 48 9.80 35.57 2.39
N CYS A 49 10.92 34.84 2.33
CA CYS A 49 12.25 35.40 2.57
C CYS A 49 12.75 36.32 1.45
N ILE A 50 12.02 36.39 0.32
CA ILE A 50 12.28 37.30 -0.80
C ILE A 50 11.39 38.53 -0.61
N VAL A 51 11.85 39.48 0.23
CA VAL A 51 11.01 40.63 0.69
C VAL A 51 10.95 41.75 -0.35
N ASP A 52 12.02 41.97 -1.14
CA ASP A 52 12.06 42.99 -2.20
C ASP A 52 13.19 42.75 -3.19
N ALA A 53 13.13 43.43 -4.35
CA ALA A 53 14.17 43.33 -5.36
C ALA A 53 15.51 43.88 -4.82
N GLY A 54 16.38 42.96 -4.37
CA GLY A 54 17.70 43.25 -3.84
C GLY A 54 17.93 42.95 -2.35
N HIS A 55 16.88 42.60 -1.60
CA HIS A 55 17.01 42.19 -0.18
C HIS A 55 16.48 40.74 -0.01
N VAL A 56 17.36 39.77 -0.24
CA VAL A 56 17.09 38.35 -0.02
C VAL A 56 17.86 37.91 1.22
N ASP A 57 17.16 37.45 2.26
CA ASP A 57 17.81 36.78 3.37
C ASP A 57 18.23 35.36 3.01
N VAL A 58 19.38 35.25 2.35
CA VAL A 58 19.97 34.00 1.88
C VAL A 58 20.16 33.02 3.03
N THR A 59 20.39 33.50 4.25
CA THR A 59 20.62 32.65 5.43
C THR A 59 19.35 31.96 5.85
N GLN A 60 18.24 32.66 5.98
CA GLN A 60 16.94 32.06 6.32
C GLN A 60 16.40 31.20 5.19
N MET A 61 16.51 31.64 3.95
CA MET A 61 16.12 30.85 2.78
C MET A 61 16.83 29.48 2.71
N SER A 62 18.15 29.46 2.99
CA SER A 62 18.94 28.23 3.02
C SER A 62 18.48 27.26 4.10
N VAL A 63 18.03 27.76 5.26
CA VAL A 63 17.46 26.92 6.34
C VAL A 63 16.14 26.28 5.90
N HIS A 64 15.25 27.06 5.27
CA HIS A 64 13.97 26.53 4.76
C HIS A 64 14.18 25.49 3.66
N LEU A 65 15.08 25.74 2.71
CA LEU A 65 15.43 24.79 1.65
C LEU A 65 16.03 23.49 2.22
N ARG A 66 16.90 23.59 3.22
CA ARG A 66 17.43 22.42 3.92
C ARG A 66 16.31 21.61 4.59
N ASN A 67 15.36 22.27 5.24
CA ASN A 67 14.23 21.61 5.88
C ASN A 67 13.32 20.94 4.86
N VAL A 68 13.06 21.55 3.70
CA VAL A 68 12.34 20.93 2.58
C VAL A 68 13.06 19.67 2.12
N LEU A 69 14.38 19.71 1.96
CA LEU A 69 15.18 18.55 1.56
C LEU A 69 15.06 17.40 2.58
N ILE A 70 15.15 17.71 3.87
CA ILE A 70 15.00 16.72 4.94
C ILE A 70 13.59 16.11 4.91
N CYS A 71 12.54 16.93 4.80
CA CYS A 71 11.15 16.43 4.68
C CYS A 71 10.95 15.54 3.46
N ALA A 72 11.52 15.92 2.31
CA ALA A 72 11.45 15.13 1.09
C ALA A 72 12.14 13.77 1.23
N ILE A 73 13.31 13.72 1.87
CA ILE A 73 14.04 12.47 2.13
C ILE A 73 13.22 11.59 3.09
N VAL A 74 12.67 12.15 4.16
CA VAL A 74 11.86 11.41 5.14
C VAL A 74 10.59 10.89 4.49
N ALA A 75 9.89 11.70 3.68
CA ALA A 75 8.71 11.28 2.95
C ALA A 75 9.03 10.14 1.96
N GLY A 76 10.11 10.29 1.19
CA GLY A 76 10.55 9.26 0.23
C GLY A 76 10.93 7.95 0.91
N ALA A 77 11.65 8.00 2.04
CA ALA A 77 12.00 6.83 2.82
C ALA A 77 10.75 6.14 3.40
N ALA A 78 9.81 6.92 3.96
CA ALA A 78 8.54 6.40 4.48
C ALA A 78 7.71 5.73 3.37
N GLN A 79 7.64 6.35 2.19
CA GLN A 79 6.95 5.81 1.03
C GLN A 79 7.58 4.49 0.55
N TRP A 80 8.90 4.45 0.46
CA TRP A 80 9.61 3.23 0.05
C TRP A 80 9.38 2.09 1.04
N LEU A 81 9.50 2.37 2.35
CA LEU A 81 9.29 1.37 3.40
C LEU A 81 7.84 0.86 3.41
N MET A 82 6.87 1.76 3.23
CA MET A 82 5.46 1.40 3.12
C MET A 82 5.21 0.48 1.93
N SER A 83 5.77 0.80 0.75
CA SER A 83 5.65 -0.02 -0.45
C SER A 83 6.23 -1.41 -0.25
N GLU A 84 7.41 -1.52 0.39
CA GLU A 84 8.06 -2.80 0.68
C GLU A 84 7.22 -3.66 1.65
N LEU A 85 6.66 -3.05 2.70
CA LEU A 85 5.76 -3.75 3.64
C LEU A 85 4.49 -4.25 2.94
N ASN A 86 3.87 -3.41 2.11
CA ASN A 86 2.67 -3.77 1.37
C ASN A 86 2.94 -4.88 0.35
N ASN A 87 4.05 -4.81 -0.39
CA ASN A 87 4.48 -5.85 -1.31
C ASN A 87 4.69 -7.19 -0.59
N ARG A 88 5.46 -7.21 0.49
CA ARG A 88 5.70 -8.44 1.27
C ARG A 88 4.42 -9.03 1.81
N MET A 89 3.49 -8.19 2.27
CA MET A 89 2.21 -8.63 2.78
C MET A 89 1.36 -9.24 1.66
N THR A 90 1.27 -8.58 0.51
CA THR A 90 0.53 -9.08 -0.65
C THR A 90 1.09 -10.42 -1.14
N TYR A 91 2.40 -10.54 -1.31
CA TYR A 91 3.03 -11.80 -1.72
C TYR A 91 2.75 -12.96 -0.75
N GLN A 92 2.73 -12.70 0.55
CA GLN A 92 2.45 -13.74 1.55
C GLN A 92 0.98 -14.17 1.52
N VAL A 93 0.05 -13.21 1.41
CA VAL A 93 -1.38 -13.48 1.30
C VAL A 93 -1.67 -14.26 0.01
N THR A 94 -1.09 -13.83 -1.11
CA THR A 94 -1.22 -14.50 -2.42
C THR A 94 -0.70 -15.93 -2.36
N ARG A 95 0.48 -16.14 -1.78
CA ARG A 95 1.04 -17.48 -1.59
C ARG A 95 0.14 -18.39 -0.76
N ASP A 96 -0.42 -17.86 0.32
CA ASP A 96 -1.31 -18.62 1.19
C ASP A 96 -2.62 -18.99 0.48
N ILE A 97 -3.17 -18.08 -0.32
CA ILE A 97 -4.38 -18.33 -1.13
C ILE A 97 -4.09 -19.38 -2.22
N ARG A 98 -2.95 -19.24 -2.92
CA ARG A 98 -2.52 -20.18 -3.94
C ARG A 98 -2.36 -21.59 -3.37
N ASN A 99 -1.70 -21.73 -2.23
CA ASN A 99 -1.53 -23.01 -1.56
C ASN A 99 -2.87 -23.62 -1.11
N GLU A 100 -3.83 -22.80 -0.66
CA GLU A 100 -5.16 -23.28 -0.29
C GLU A 100 -5.93 -23.75 -1.51
N ALA A 101 -5.86 -23.01 -2.63
CA ALA A 101 -6.49 -23.39 -3.88
C ALA A 101 -5.94 -24.72 -4.41
N PHE A 102 -4.62 -24.90 -4.41
CA PHE A 102 -4.00 -26.16 -4.82
C PHE A 102 -4.41 -27.33 -3.91
N ARG A 103 -4.45 -27.15 -2.60
CA ARG A 103 -4.95 -28.18 -1.69
C ARG A 103 -6.41 -28.54 -1.95
N HIS A 104 -7.21 -27.56 -2.34
CA HIS A 104 -8.62 -27.79 -2.68
C HIS A 104 -8.76 -28.60 -3.95
N ILE A 105 -7.97 -28.29 -4.98
CA ILE A 105 -7.93 -29.06 -6.23
C ILE A 105 -7.51 -30.52 -5.97
N GLN A 106 -6.49 -30.75 -5.13
CA GLN A 106 -6.02 -32.10 -4.80
C GLN A 106 -7.07 -32.95 -4.06
N ASN A 107 -8.05 -32.34 -3.42
CA ASN A 107 -9.13 -33.04 -2.71
C ASN A 107 -10.40 -33.18 -3.55
N LEU A 108 -10.38 -32.78 -4.84
CA LEU A 108 -11.52 -32.98 -5.73
C LEU A 108 -11.68 -34.47 -6.12
N PRO A 109 -12.91 -34.96 -6.29
CA PRO A 109 -13.14 -36.28 -6.80
C PRO A 109 -12.55 -36.48 -8.21
N LEU A 110 -11.99 -37.65 -8.48
CA LEU A 110 -11.41 -37.97 -9.80
C LEU A 110 -12.44 -37.76 -10.94
N SER A 111 -13.70 -38.05 -10.69
CA SER A 111 -14.77 -37.83 -11.66
C SER A 111 -14.93 -36.38 -12.11
N TYR A 112 -14.58 -35.42 -11.25
CA TYR A 112 -14.60 -34.00 -11.61
C TYR A 112 -13.35 -33.61 -12.44
N LEU A 113 -12.21 -34.20 -12.10
CA LEU A 113 -10.93 -33.94 -12.80
C LEU A 113 -10.95 -34.56 -14.20
N ASP A 114 -11.61 -35.71 -14.39
CA ASP A 114 -11.76 -36.39 -15.70
C ASP A 114 -12.74 -35.63 -16.62
N ALA A 115 -13.70 -34.91 -16.06
CA ALA A 115 -14.70 -34.14 -16.82
C ALA A 115 -14.17 -32.75 -17.25
N HIS A 116 -13.06 -32.26 -16.69
CA HIS A 116 -12.53 -30.94 -16.97
C HIS A 116 -11.02 -30.98 -17.24
N PRO A 117 -10.53 -30.31 -18.30
CA PRO A 117 -9.11 -30.26 -18.59
C PRO A 117 -8.34 -29.65 -17.38
N GLN A 118 -7.41 -30.42 -16.82
CA GLN A 118 -6.65 -30.00 -15.65
C GLN A 118 -5.90 -28.68 -15.88
N GLY A 119 -5.43 -28.45 -17.11
CA GLY A 119 -4.76 -27.20 -17.48
C GLY A 119 -5.66 -25.98 -17.39
N ASP A 120 -6.95 -26.09 -17.71
CA ASP A 120 -7.91 -24.97 -17.62
C ASP A 120 -8.20 -24.60 -16.16
N ILE A 121 -8.37 -25.60 -15.29
CA ILE A 121 -8.59 -25.36 -13.85
C ILE A 121 -7.38 -24.65 -13.22
N VAL A 122 -6.17 -25.12 -13.51
CA VAL A 122 -4.95 -24.56 -12.95
C VAL A 122 -4.70 -23.15 -13.48
N SER A 123 -4.88 -22.92 -14.78
CA SER A 123 -4.67 -21.60 -15.39
C SER A 123 -5.67 -20.56 -14.87
N ARG A 124 -6.94 -20.93 -14.68
CA ARG A 124 -7.95 -20.04 -14.06
C ARG A 124 -7.59 -19.70 -12.62
N VAL A 125 -7.22 -20.68 -11.81
CA VAL A 125 -6.84 -20.44 -10.41
C VAL A 125 -5.63 -19.53 -10.33
N ILE A 126 -4.64 -19.67 -11.21
CA ILE A 126 -3.47 -18.79 -11.25
C ILE A 126 -3.90 -17.36 -11.62
N ALA A 127 -4.67 -17.20 -12.70
CA ALA A 127 -5.13 -15.90 -13.16
C ALA A 127 -6.00 -15.16 -12.12
N ASP A 128 -6.93 -15.88 -11.48
CA ASP A 128 -7.80 -15.30 -10.45
C ASP A 128 -7.02 -14.89 -9.20
N VAL A 129 -6.03 -15.68 -8.78
CA VAL A 129 -5.17 -15.36 -7.63
C VAL A 129 -4.27 -14.17 -7.95
N ASP A 130 -3.73 -14.06 -9.16
CA ASP A 130 -2.90 -12.93 -9.58
C ASP A 130 -3.72 -11.64 -9.68
N THR A 131 -4.92 -11.70 -10.26
CA THR A 131 -5.87 -10.56 -10.29
C THR A 131 -6.25 -10.10 -8.87
N PHE A 132 -6.44 -11.04 -7.95
CA PHE A 132 -6.72 -10.73 -6.56
C PHE A 132 -5.51 -10.08 -5.86
N ALA A 133 -4.30 -10.55 -6.16
CA ALA A 133 -3.06 -9.99 -5.61
C ALA A 133 -2.85 -8.54 -6.05
N ASP A 134 -3.05 -8.25 -7.33
CA ASP A 134 -2.94 -6.90 -7.89
C ASP A 134 -4.01 -5.97 -7.29
N GLY A 135 -5.24 -6.46 -7.16
CA GLY A 135 -6.32 -5.73 -6.49
C GLY A 135 -6.03 -5.41 -5.03
N LEU A 136 -5.43 -6.35 -4.28
CA LEU A 136 -5.01 -6.11 -2.90
C LEU A 136 -3.89 -5.07 -2.82
N LEU A 137 -2.87 -5.17 -3.67
CA LEU A 137 -1.73 -4.26 -3.67
C LEU A 137 -2.16 -2.83 -3.97
N MET A 138 -2.93 -2.63 -5.03
CA MET A 138 -3.48 -1.33 -5.38
C MET A 138 -4.46 -0.82 -4.33
N GLY A 139 -5.36 -1.69 -3.84
CA GLY A 139 -6.38 -1.34 -2.86
C GLY A 139 -5.78 -0.87 -1.55
N PHE A 140 -4.80 -1.56 -1.00
CA PHE A 140 -4.15 -1.14 0.24
C PHE A 140 -3.42 0.18 0.10
N THR A 141 -2.61 0.33 -0.96
CA THR A 141 -1.83 1.56 -1.16
C THR A 141 -2.74 2.77 -1.37
N GLN A 142 -3.73 2.67 -2.26
CA GLN A 142 -4.63 3.79 -2.58
C GLN A 142 -5.60 4.11 -1.45
N LEU A 143 -6.13 3.11 -0.76
CA LEU A 143 -7.07 3.32 0.33
C LEU A 143 -6.40 4.03 1.51
N PHE A 144 -5.21 3.59 1.92
CA PHE A 144 -4.51 4.22 3.03
C PHE A 144 -4.02 5.63 2.69
N THR A 145 -3.41 5.80 1.53
CA THR A 145 -2.95 7.14 1.09
C THR A 145 -4.12 8.08 0.89
N GLY A 146 -5.22 7.62 0.25
CA GLY A 146 -6.40 8.43 0.00
C GLY A 146 -7.11 8.87 1.29
N ILE A 147 -7.32 7.97 2.25
CA ILE A 147 -7.93 8.31 3.55
C ILE A 147 -7.06 9.33 4.28
N MET A 148 -5.75 9.11 4.35
CA MET A 148 -4.84 10.01 5.06
C MET A 148 -4.74 11.37 4.39
N THR A 149 -4.78 11.45 3.07
CA THR A 149 -4.81 12.72 2.34
C THR A 149 -6.09 13.49 2.63
N ILE A 150 -7.26 12.83 2.59
CA ILE A 150 -8.56 13.48 2.88
C ILE A 150 -8.63 14.00 4.33
N LEU A 151 -8.07 13.25 5.30
CA LEU A 151 -8.07 13.66 6.69
C LEU A 151 -7.02 14.74 7.00
N GLY A 152 -6.00 14.87 6.17
CA GLY A 152 -4.90 15.83 6.36
C GLY A 152 -5.08 17.15 5.60
N THR A 153 -6.04 17.21 4.66
CA THR A 153 -6.38 18.42 3.91
C THR A 153 -7.56 19.13 4.54
#